data_06c2c5cfdf6437de8460eddca1f80579
#
_entry.id   06c2c5cfdf6437de8460eddca1f80579
#
_cell.length_a   1.000
_cell.length_b   1.000
_cell.length_c   1.000
_cell.angle_alpha   90.00
_cell.angle_beta   90.00
_cell.angle_gamma   90.00
#
_symmetry.space_group_name_H-M   'P 1'
#
loop_
_entity.id
_entity.type
_entity.pdbx_description
1 polymer ?
#
loop_
_entity_poly.entity_id
_entity_poly.type
_entity_poly.pdbx_seq_one_letter_code
_entity_poly.pdbx_strand_id
1 'polypeptide(L)'
;MVREHRNWCNEDYQWFVSLGNIISICMELRRSESEARLEKAYLQNIYKNLPAGIELYDKDGFMTDLNDKEMEIFGLRHKEDVIGLNLFDNPLLPQGLKDKLKAGAPIDMSFNYDFDRLDGYYSTSRTGTISLISKFAPLYDALGNLINILLINIDNTETTNAYSKIQDFEEFFTLIGNYAKVGYAHFNALKCDGYAVNSWYRNVGEKEGTPLNEIIKVHSHFHPD
;
A
#
# COMPACT_ATOMS: atom_id res chain seq x y z
N MET A 1 -49.71 -57.54 20.67
CA MET A 1 -48.54 -57.34 19.82
C MET A 1 -47.33 -57.24 20.71
N VAL A 2 -46.59 -58.38 20.85
CA VAL A 2 -45.42 -58.47 21.72
C VAL A 2 -44.25 -57.80 20.97
N ARG A 3 -43.69 -56.73 21.53
CA ARG A 3 -42.44 -56.15 20.98
C ARG A 3 -41.32 -57.12 21.37
N GLU A 4 -40.76 -57.79 20.39
CA GLU A 4 -39.49 -58.54 20.54
C GLU A 4 -38.39 -57.56 20.92
N HIS A 5 -37.84 -57.71 22.11
CA HIS A 5 -36.63 -57.02 22.52
C HIS A 5 -35.46 -57.62 21.74
N ARG A 6 -34.92 -56.90 20.75
CA ARG A 6 -33.70 -57.28 20.06
C ARG A 6 -32.56 -57.24 21.07
N ASN A 7 -32.00 -58.41 21.40
CA ASN A 7 -30.78 -58.50 22.20
C ASN A 7 -29.58 -58.10 21.33
N TRP A 8 -28.99 -56.96 21.64
CA TRP A 8 -27.77 -56.48 21.00
C TRP A 8 -26.60 -57.40 21.34
N CYS A 9 -25.92 -57.92 20.31
CA CYS A 9 -24.67 -58.67 20.52
C CYS A 9 -23.46 -57.70 20.55
N ASN A 10 -22.31 -58.20 20.98
CA ASN A 10 -21.08 -57.41 21.08
C ASN A 10 -20.62 -56.87 19.70
N GLU A 11 -20.93 -57.59 18.64
CA GLU A 11 -20.65 -57.18 17.26
C GLU A 11 -21.51 -55.97 16.83
N ASP A 12 -22.80 -55.96 17.19
CA ASP A 12 -23.69 -54.82 16.94
C ASP A 12 -23.17 -53.55 17.64
N TYR A 13 -22.70 -53.70 18.88
CA TYR A 13 -22.10 -52.59 19.64
C TYR A 13 -20.83 -52.06 18.98
N GLN A 14 -19.90 -52.94 18.58
CA GLN A 14 -18.69 -52.58 17.88
C GLN A 14 -18.98 -51.87 16.54
N TRP A 15 -19.99 -52.32 15.83
CA TRP A 15 -20.43 -51.68 14.60
C TRP A 15 -20.94 -50.25 14.81
N PHE A 16 -21.76 -50.00 15.84
CA PHE A 16 -22.27 -48.66 16.20
C PHE A 16 -21.15 -47.73 16.66
N VAL A 17 -20.18 -48.21 17.43
CA VAL A 17 -19.02 -47.42 17.83
C VAL A 17 -18.17 -47.06 16.60
N SER A 18 -17.94 -47.97 15.68
CA SER A 18 -17.21 -47.73 14.45
C SER A 18 -17.93 -46.72 13.54
N LEU A 19 -19.25 -46.85 13.43
CA LEU A 19 -20.08 -45.88 12.67
C LEU A 19 -20.04 -44.50 13.31
N GLY A 20 -20.12 -44.40 14.64
CA GLY A 20 -20.00 -43.15 15.39
C GLY A 20 -18.65 -42.46 15.13
N ASN A 21 -17.55 -43.22 15.15
CA ASN A 21 -16.22 -42.70 14.87
C ASN A 21 -16.10 -42.21 13.44
N ILE A 22 -16.62 -42.94 12.45
CA ILE A 22 -16.61 -42.51 11.05
C ILE A 22 -17.39 -41.22 10.87
N ILE A 23 -18.59 -41.10 11.45
CA ILE A 23 -19.40 -39.89 11.41
C ILE A 23 -18.66 -38.71 12.03
N SER A 24 -17.99 -38.91 13.19
CA SER A 24 -17.22 -37.89 13.87
C SER A 24 -16.06 -37.38 12.99
N ILE A 25 -15.29 -38.30 12.41
CA ILE A 25 -14.19 -37.97 11.49
C ILE A 25 -14.73 -37.22 10.26
N CYS A 26 -15.85 -37.65 9.67
CA CYS A 26 -16.45 -36.96 8.54
C CYS A 26 -16.94 -35.52 8.90
N MET A 27 -17.46 -35.33 10.11
CA MET A 27 -17.88 -34.01 10.59
C MET A 27 -16.67 -33.09 10.80
N GLU A 28 -15.59 -33.59 11.39
CA GLU A 28 -14.35 -32.83 11.60
C GLU A 28 -13.70 -32.43 10.26
N LEU A 29 -13.63 -33.34 9.29
CA LEU A 29 -13.13 -33.03 7.96
C LEU A 29 -13.96 -31.94 7.27
N ARG A 30 -15.30 -32.07 7.28
CA ARG A 30 -16.18 -31.04 6.70
C ARG A 30 -16.01 -29.68 7.38
N ARG A 31 -15.84 -29.65 8.68
CA ARG A 31 -15.59 -28.42 9.43
C ARG A 31 -14.27 -27.79 9.03
N SER A 32 -13.20 -28.56 8.97
CA SER A 32 -11.86 -28.10 8.56
C SER A 32 -11.88 -27.56 7.11
N GLU A 33 -12.53 -28.27 6.18
CA GLU A 33 -12.69 -27.79 4.80
C GLU A 33 -13.49 -26.49 4.72
N SER A 34 -14.57 -26.38 5.51
CA SER A 34 -15.40 -25.17 5.56
C SER A 34 -14.63 -23.96 6.11
N GLU A 35 -13.85 -24.16 7.18
CA GLU A 35 -12.99 -23.15 7.79
C GLU A 35 -11.92 -22.68 6.79
N ALA A 36 -11.22 -23.61 6.13
CA ALA A 36 -10.22 -23.28 5.09
C ALA A 36 -10.83 -22.54 3.90
N ARG A 37 -12.05 -22.89 3.50
CA ARG A 37 -12.76 -22.20 2.42
C ARG A 37 -13.14 -20.78 2.79
N LEU A 38 -13.60 -20.54 4.02
CA LEU A 38 -13.92 -19.20 4.53
C LEU A 38 -12.69 -18.33 4.61
N GLU A 39 -11.58 -18.86 5.13
CA GLU A 39 -10.30 -18.17 5.21
C GLU A 39 -9.78 -17.78 3.83
N LYS A 40 -9.81 -18.72 2.88
CA LYS A 40 -9.44 -18.45 1.49
C LYS A 40 -10.30 -17.34 0.87
N ALA A 41 -11.62 -17.38 1.07
CA ALA A 41 -12.52 -16.35 0.57
C ALA A 41 -12.25 -14.98 1.20
N TYR A 42 -11.93 -14.95 2.49
CA TYR A 42 -11.55 -13.74 3.20
C TYR A 42 -10.26 -13.13 2.64
N LEU A 43 -9.22 -13.94 2.48
CA LEU A 43 -7.94 -13.50 1.88
C LEU A 43 -8.12 -13.02 0.44
N GLN A 44 -8.94 -13.69 -0.36
CA GLN A 44 -9.26 -13.24 -1.71
C GLN A 44 -9.98 -11.89 -1.73
N ASN A 45 -10.90 -11.66 -0.78
CA ASN A 45 -11.58 -10.37 -0.65
C ASN A 45 -10.62 -9.26 -0.26
N ILE A 46 -9.70 -9.51 0.66
CA ILE A 46 -8.63 -8.56 0.99
C ILE A 46 -7.80 -8.24 -0.25
N TYR A 47 -7.28 -9.26 -0.92
CA TYR A 47 -6.45 -9.12 -2.11
C TYR A 47 -7.10 -8.28 -3.22
N LYS A 48 -8.41 -8.46 -3.45
CA LYS A 48 -9.16 -7.71 -4.46
C LYS A 48 -9.47 -6.26 -4.07
N ASN A 49 -9.74 -6.01 -2.78
CA ASN A 49 -10.25 -4.72 -2.32
C ASN A 49 -9.19 -3.83 -1.67
N LEU A 50 -7.93 -4.27 -1.60
CA LEU A 50 -6.85 -3.42 -1.14
C LEU A 50 -6.68 -2.20 -2.06
N PRO A 51 -6.54 -0.97 -1.50
CA PRO A 51 -6.27 0.24 -2.28
C PRO A 51 -4.81 0.33 -2.76
N ALA A 52 -4.18 -0.80 -2.94
CA ALA A 52 -2.80 -0.96 -3.41
C ALA A 52 -2.76 -2.02 -4.51
N GLY A 53 -1.97 -1.77 -5.51
CA GLY A 53 -1.63 -2.75 -6.52
C GLY A 53 -0.75 -3.85 -5.93
N ILE A 54 -1.00 -5.09 -6.32
CA ILE A 54 -0.22 -6.25 -5.88
C ILE A 54 0.17 -7.05 -7.11
N GLU A 55 1.45 -7.36 -7.19
CA GLU A 55 2.03 -8.28 -8.16
C GLU A 55 2.70 -9.43 -7.43
N LEU A 56 2.56 -10.62 -7.94
CA LEU A 56 3.21 -11.82 -7.44
C LEU A 56 4.11 -12.40 -8.53
N TYR A 57 5.36 -12.63 -8.19
CA TYR A 57 6.37 -13.23 -9.05
C TYR A 57 6.84 -14.55 -8.47
N ASP A 58 7.24 -15.48 -9.33
CA ASP A 58 7.95 -16.65 -8.86
C ASP A 58 9.39 -16.32 -8.42
N LYS A 59 10.11 -17.32 -7.94
CA LYS A 59 11.50 -17.17 -7.47
C LYS A 59 12.47 -16.71 -8.57
N ASP A 60 12.14 -16.93 -9.84
CA ASP A 60 12.95 -16.58 -11.01
C ASP A 60 12.56 -15.21 -11.59
N GLY A 61 11.56 -14.55 -10.98
CA GLY A 61 11.10 -13.20 -11.32
C GLY A 61 10.02 -13.15 -12.40
N PHE A 62 9.39 -14.27 -12.78
CA PHE A 62 8.27 -14.28 -13.71
C PHE A 62 6.96 -13.97 -12.99
N MET A 63 6.19 -13.03 -13.52
CA MET A 63 4.89 -12.65 -12.97
C MET A 63 3.90 -13.82 -13.03
N THR A 64 3.32 -14.17 -11.88
CA THR A 64 2.35 -15.27 -11.73
C THR A 64 0.94 -14.78 -11.46
N ASP A 65 0.77 -13.64 -10.79
CA ASP A 65 -0.55 -13.03 -10.55
C ASP A 65 -0.43 -11.53 -10.25
N LEU A 66 -1.55 -10.82 -10.41
CA LEU A 66 -1.73 -9.42 -10.00
C LEU A 66 -3.20 -9.18 -9.62
N ASN A 67 -3.45 -8.19 -8.75
CA ASN A 67 -4.82 -7.83 -8.36
C ASN A 67 -5.44 -6.78 -9.30
N ASP A 68 -6.76 -6.56 -9.13
CA ASP A 68 -7.50 -5.63 -9.98
C ASP A 68 -7.00 -4.17 -9.83
N LYS A 69 -6.51 -3.79 -8.64
CA LYS A 69 -5.95 -2.46 -8.40
C LYS A 69 -4.66 -2.21 -9.15
N GLU A 70 -3.82 -3.23 -9.30
CA GLU A 70 -2.61 -3.15 -10.14
C GLU A 70 -2.96 -2.92 -11.60
N MET A 71 -3.96 -3.64 -12.12
CA MET A 71 -4.46 -3.42 -13.47
C MET A 71 -4.94 -1.96 -13.68
N GLU A 72 -5.63 -1.38 -12.69
CA GLU A 72 -6.07 0.01 -12.73
C GLU A 72 -4.88 0.98 -12.73
N ILE A 73 -3.92 0.81 -11.82
CA ILE A 73 -2.74 1.68 -11.69
C ILE A 73 -1.94 1.70 -12.99
N PHE A 74 -1.72 0.53 -13.60
CA PHE A 74 -0.90 0.39 -14.79
C PHE A 74 -1.69 0.42 -16.11
N GLY A 75 -3.02 0.62 -16.06
CA GLY A 75 -3.88 0.75 -17.24
C GLY A 75 -3.89 -0.49 -18.12
N LEU A 76 -3.84 -1.66 -17.50
CA LEU A 76 -3.83 -2.95 -18.17
C LEU A 76 -5.26 -3.36 -18.54
N ARG A 77 -5.44 -3.99 -19.70
CA ARG A 77 -6.76 -4.47 -20.14
C ARG A 77 -7.02 -5.92 -19.70
N HIS A 78 -6.02 -6.75 -19.80
CA HIS A 78 -6.10 -8.18 -19.45
C HIS A 78 -4.87 -8.58 -18.65
N LYS A 79 -5.06 -9.43 -17.63
CA LYS A 79 -3.96 -9.98 -16.83
C LYS A 79 -2.97 -10.77 -17.68
N GLU A 80 -3.50 -11.48 -18.66
CA GLU A 80 -2.76 -12.33 -19.56
C GLU A 80 -1.70 -11.59 -20.37
N ASP A 81 -1.86 -10.27 -20.54
CA ASP A 81 -0.91 -9.41 -21.25
C ASP A 81 0.42 -9.25 -20.51
N VAL A 82 0.43 -9.48 -19.19
CA VAL A 82 1.60 -9.26 -18.33
C VAL A 82 2.03 -10.52 -17.55
N ILE A 83 1.16 -11.51 -17.40
CA ILE A 83 1.53 -12.80 -16.81
C ILE A 83 2.66 -13.44 -17.60
N GLY A 84 3.71 -13.88 -16.90
CA GLY A 84 4.92 -14.45 -17.50
C GLY A 84 5.97 -13.42 -17.90
N LEU A 85 5.73 -12.12 -17.77
CA LEU A 85 6.79 -11.11 -17.93
C LEU A 85 7.80 -11.24 -16.79
N ASN A 86 9.06 -11.03 -17.10
CA ASN A 86 10.12 -11.10 -16.10
C ASN A 86 10.40 -9.73 -15.51
N LEU A 87 10.28 -9.60 -14.19
CA LEU A 87 10.56 -8.38 -13.42
C LEU A 87 11.93 -7.78 -13.74
N PHE A 88 12.92 -8.63 -13.96
CA PHE A 88 14.30 -8.19 -14.23
C PHE A 88 14.50 -7.65 -15.65
N ASP A 89 13.54 -7.86 -16.55
CA ASP A 89 13.56 -7.28 -17.90
C ASP A 89 12.88 -5.92 -17.96
N ASN A 90 12.22 -5.48 -16.87
CA ASN A 90 11.59 -4.17 -16.81
C ASN A 90 12.65 -3.05 -17.02
N PRO A 91 12.53 -2.21 -18.08
CA PRO A 91 13.52 -1.19 -18.40
C PRO A 91 13.56 -0.03 -17.38
N LEU A 92 12.48 0.16 -16.61
CA LEU A 92 12.39 1.23 -15.62
C LEU A 92 13.00 0.85 -14.27
N LEU A 93 13.32 -0.42 -14.05
CA LEU A 93 14.00 -0.86 -12.82
C LEU A 93 15.51 -0.68 -12.93
N PRO A 94 16.14 0.13 -12.03
CA PRO A 94 17.58 0.30 -12.00
C PRO A 94 18.33 -1.02 -11.76
N GLN A 95 19.48 -1.21 -12.40
CA GLN A 95 20.27 -2.44 -12.28
C GLN A 95 20.64 -2.77 -10.82
N GLY A 96 21.02 -1.78 -10.02
CA GLY A 96 21.35 -2.00 -8.60
C GLY A 96 20.14 -2.48 -7.76
N LEU A 97 18.91 -2.17 -8.20
CA LEU A 97 17.70 -2.71 -7.59
C LEU A 97 17.50 -4.17 -7.98
N LYS A 98 17.66 -4.50 -9.27
CA LYS A 98 17.58 -5.86 -9.77
C LYS A 98 18.55 -6.80 -9.04
N ASP A 99 19.77 -6.33 -8.79
CA ASP A 99 20.79 -7.10 -8.07
C ASP A 99 20.41 -7.36 -6.61
N LYS A 100 19.84 -6.36 -5.91
CA LYS A 100 19.35 -6.52 -4.54
C LYS A 100 18.16 -7.49 -4.46
N LEU A 101 17.23 -7.41 -5.42
CA LEU A 101 16.09 -8.32 -5.48
C LEU A 101 16.53 -9.77 -5.71
N LYS A 102 17.50 -9.98 -6.62
CA LYS A 102 18.09 -11.31 -6.84
C LYS A 102 18.80 -11.86 -5.60
N ALA A 103 19.33 -10.97 -4.75
CA ALA A 103 19.92 -11.35 -3.46
C ALA A 103 18.85 -11.61 -2.36
N GLY A 104 17.55 -11.50 -2.67
CA GLY A 104 16.46 -11.74 -1.72
C GLY A 104 16.31 -10.63 -0.68
N ALA A 105 16.78 -9.42 -0.95
CA ALA A 105 16.64 -8.31 -0.02
C ALA A 105 15.25 -7.64 -0.18
N PRO A 106 14.52 -7.36 0.93
CA PRO A 106 13.34 -6.53 0.88
C PRO A 106 13.73 -5.09 0.52
N ILE A 107 12.89 -4.42 -0.28
CA ILE A 107 13.19 -3.07 -0.76
C ILE A 107 11.93 -2.23 -0.68
N ASP A 108 12.06 -1.05 -0.07
CA ASP A 108 11.06 0.01 -0.07
C ASP A 108 11.62 1.19 -0.87
N MET A 109 10.85 1.68 -1.84
CA MET A 109 11.28 2.79 -2.67
C MET A 109 10.11 3.66 -3.14
N SER A 110 10.41 4.94 -3.38
CA SER A 110 9.52 5.86 -4.10
C SER A 110 10.21 6.32 -5.37
N PHE A 111 9.49 6.28 -6.47
CA PHE A 111 10.04 6.68 -7.77
C PHE A 111 8.95 7.10 -8.74
N ASN A 112 9.35 7.82 -9.78
CA ASN A 112 8.47 8.19 -10.86
C ASN A 112 8.50 7.12 -11.95
N TYR A 113 7.35 6.53 -12.22
CA TYR A 113 7.15 5.51 -13.25
C TYR A 113 6.65 6.18 -14.53
N ASP A 114 7.45 6.10 -15.59
CA ASP A 114 7.20 6.77 -16.87
C ASP A 114 6.72 5.76 -17.92
N PHE A 115 5.44 5.79 -18.23
CA PHE A 115 4.81 4.88 -19.17
C PHE A 115 5.31 5.05 -20.61
N ASP A 116 5.84 6.23 -20.96
CA ASP A 116 6.33 6.52 -22.31
C ASP A 116 7.71 5.89 -22.56
N ARG A 117 8.35 5.31 -21.52
CA ARG A 117 9.68 4.68 -21.56
C ARG A 117 9.66 3.16 -21.38
N LEU A 118 8.53 2.52 -21.66
CA LEU A 118 8.37 1.05 -21.47
C LEU A 118 9.09 0.23 -22.55
N ASP A 119 9.47 0.83 -23.66
CA ASP A 119 10.19 0.18 -24.78
C ASP A 119 9.53 -1.14 -25.24
N GLY A 120 8.19 -1.23 -25.15
CA GLY A 120 7.44 -2.42 -25.56
C GLY A 120 7.44 -3.55 -24.52
N TYR A 121 7.86 -3.30 -23.28
CA TYR A 121 7.87 -4.31 -22.22
C TYR A 121 6.47 -4.89 -21.94
N TYR A 122 5.43 -4.04 -21.93
CA TYR A 122 4.02 -4.43 -21.95
C TYR A 122 3.15 -3.33 -22.59
N SER A 123 1.88 -3.67 -22.90
CA SER A 123 0.92 -2.72 -23.45
C SER A 123 0.07 -2.10 -22.35
N THR A 124 -0.05 -0.77 -22.37
CA THR A 124 -0.85 -0.02 -21.40
C THR A 124 -1.70 1.06 -22.08
N SER A 125 -2.82 1.43 -21.44
CA SER A 125 -3.62 2.60 -21.82
C SER A 125 -3.14 3.90 -21.15
N ARG A 126 -2.17 3.82 -20.24
CA ARG A 126 -1.57 4.96 -19.53
C ARG A 126 -0.49 5.62 -20.38
N THR A 127 -0.32 6.91 -20.18
CA THR A 127 0.76 7.74 -20.73
C THR A 127 1.30 8.67 -19.66
N GLY A 128 2.50 9.21 -19.87
CA GLY A 128 3.14 10.11 -18.94
C GLY A 128 3.65 9.41 -17.70
N THR A 129 3.72 10.13 -16.58
CA THR A 129 4.44 9.68 -15.37
C THR A 129 3.51 9.66 -14.16
N ILE A 130 3.61 8.63 -13.33
CA ILE A 130 3.00 8.54 -12.01
C ILE A 130 4.06 8.42 -10.92
N SER A 131 3.74 8.89 -9.72
CA SER A 131 4.58 8.69 -8.53
C SER A 131 4.15 7.42 -7.82
N LEU A 132 5.04 6.42 -7.72
CA LEU A 132 4.79 5.16 -7.03
C LEU A 132 5.58 5.06 -5.73
N ILE A 133 4.92 4.51 -4.71
CA ILE A 133 5.60 3.92 -3.55
C ILE A 133 5.53 2.41 -3.76
N SER A 134 6.68 1.76 -3.89
CA SER A 134 6.77 0.34 -4.17
C SER A 134 7.54 -0.40 -3.08
N LYS A 135 6.99 -1.53 -2.66
CA LYS A 135 7.59 -2.42 -1.67
C LYS A 135 7.74 -3.81 -2.25
N PHE A 136 8.97 -4.27 -2.32
CA PHE A 136 9.33 -5.62 -2.71
C PHE A 136 9.61 -6.46 -1.47
N ALA A 137 8.93 -7.59 -1.33
CA ALA A 137 9.07 -8.50 -0.21
C ALA A 137 9.28 -9.93 -0.71
N PRO A 138 10.43 -10.55 -0.45
CA PRO A 138 10.64 -11.97 -0.73
C PRO A 138 9.79 -12.81 0.23
N LEU A 139 9.13 -13.84 -0.31
CA LEU A 139 8.35 -14.80 0.44
C LEU A 139 9.09 -16.14 0.49
N TYR A 140 9.20 -16.69 1.69
CA TYR A 140 9.94 -17.93 1.95
C TYR A 140 9.03 -19.04 2.44
N ASP A 141 9.38 -20.30 2.13
CA ASP A 141 8.75 -21.46 2.72
C ASP A 141 9.21 -21.71 4.18
N ALA A 142 8.65 -22.72 4.82
CA ALA A 142 9.01 -23.08 6.19
C ALA A 142 10.47 -23.56 6.35
N LEU A 143 11.16 -23.89 5.26
CA LEU A 143 12.56 -24.30 5.22
C LEU A 143 13.51 -23.14 4.92
N GLY A 144 12.97 -21.93 4.66
CA GLY A 144 13.75 -20.75 4.32
C GLY A 144 14.12 -20.63 2.84
N ASN A 145 13.51 -21.40 1.95
CA ASN A 145 13.73 -21.25 0.51
C ASN A 145 12.82 -20.16 -0.05
N LEU A 146 13.35 -19.32 -0.94
CA LEU A 146 12.57 -18.33 -1.67
C LEU A 146 11.56 -19.03 -2.58
N ILE A 147 10.26 -18.73 -2.39
CA ILE A 147 9.19 -19.27 -3.20
C ILE A 147 8.60 -18.24 -4.16
N ASN A 148 8.44 -17.01 -3.69
CA ASN A 148 7.86 -15.92 -4.46
C ASN A 148 8.49 -14.57 -4.11
N ILE A 149 8.28 -13.58 -4.98
CA ILE A 149 8.52 -12.17 -4.70
C ILE A 149 7.17 -11.46 -4.78
N LEU A 150 6.80 -10.78 -3.70
CA LEU A 150 5.62 -9.92 -3.62
C LEU A 150 6.04 -8.48 -3.91
N LEU A 151 5.35 -7.82 -4.84
CA LEU A 151 5.47 -6.38 -5.06
C LEU A 151 4.13 -5.72 -4.71
N ILE A 152 4.21 -4.66 -3.93
CA ILE A 152 3.06 -3.81 -3.57
C ILE A 152 3.33 -2.41 -4.12
N ASN A 153 2.39 -1.90 -4.91
CA ASN A 153 2.44 -0.58 -5.53
C ASN A 153 1.33 0.33 -4.99
N ILE A 154 1.68 1.52 -4.58
CA ILE A 154 0.73 2.56 -4.18
C ILE A 154 0.92 3.75 -5.11
N ASP A 155 -0.13 4.13 -5.83
CA ASP A 155 -0.14 5.38 -6.60
C ASP A 155 -0.23 6.55 -5.63
N ASN A 156 0.87 7.31 -5.54
CA ASN A 156 1.02 8.48 -4.67
C ASN A 156 1.01 9.79 -5.46
N THR A 157 0.56 9.76 -6.71
CA THR A 157 0.63 10.89 -7.65
C THR A 157 -0.13 12.11 -7.14
N GLU A 158 -1.37 11.92 -6.65
CA GLU A 158 -2.17 13.03 -6.12
C GLU A 158 -1.51 13.69 -4.91
N THR A 159 -0.99 12.90 -3.99
CA THR A 159 -0.29 13.39 -2.79
C THR A 159 0.97 14.16 -3.17
N THR A 160 1.79 13.60 -4.07
CA THR A 160 3.03 14.22 -4.55
C THR A 160 2.73 15.55 -5.25
N ASN A 161 1.72 15.57 -6.12
CA ASN A 161 1.29 16.80 -6.81
C ASN A 161 0.74 17.86 -5.86
N ALA A 162 0.01 17.46 -4.81
CA ALA A 162 -0.47 18.38 -3.79
C ALA A 162 0.70 19.04 -3.02
N TYR A 163 1.68 18.24 -2.61
CA TYR A 163 2.89 18.76 -1.96
C TYR A 163 3.70 19.69 -2.88
N SER A 164 3.87 19.34 -4.17
CA SER A 164 4.55 20.21 -5.13
C SER A 164 3.87 21.57 -5.25
N LYS A 165 2.55 21.57 -5.37
CA LYS A 165 1.77 22.84 -5.42
C LYS A 165 1.95 23.68 -4.16
N ILE A 166 2.00 23.06 -2.98
CA ILE A 166 2.24 23.79 -1.73
C ILE A 166 3.63 24.43 -1.76
N GLN A 167 4.66 23.70 -2.19
CA GLN A 167 6.02 24.23 -2.32
C GLN A 167 6.07 25.40 -3.32
N ASP A 168 5.44 25.25 -4.48
CA ASP A 168 5.35 26.33 -5.50
C ASP A 168 4.71 27.58 -4.92
N PHE A 169 3.64 27.45 -4.13
CA PHE A 169 3.02 28.55 -3.42
C PHE A 169 3.95 29.18 -2.38
N GLU A 170 4.64 28.40 -1.60
CA GLU A 170 5.58 28.91 -0.60
C GLU A 170 6.73 29.70 -1.25
N GLU A 171 7.30 29.19 -2.34
CA GLU A 171 8.31 29.88 -3.12
C GLU A 171 7.78 31.19 -3.71
N PHE A 172 6.58 31.16 -4.31
CA PHE A 172 5.92 32.32 -4.86
C PHE A 172 5.64 33.40 -3.79
N PHE A 173 5.11 33.02 -2.62
CA PHE A 173 4.91 33.95 -1.52
C PHE A 173 6.22 34.50 -0.98
N THR A 174 7.28 33.71 -0.95
CA THR A 174 8.61 34.18 -0.55
C THR A 174 9.16 35.20 -1.54
N LEU A 175 9.02 34.97 -2.83
CA LEU A 175 9.40 35.91 -3.90
C LEU A 175 8.62 37.22 -3.77
N ILE A 176 7.30 37.18 -3.67
CA ILE A 176 6.46 38.37 -3.51
C ILE A 176 6.84 39.12 -2.23
N GLY A 177 7.01 38.40 -1.13
CA GLY A 177 7.40 39.00 0.15
C GLY A 177 8.71 39.77 0.07
N ASN A 178 9.68 39.25 -0.67
CA ASN A 178 10.96 39.91 -0.88
C ASN A 178 10.87 41.16 -1.77
N TYR A 179 10.07 41.09 -2.84
CA TYR A 179 9.91 42.22 -3.80
C TYR A 179 8.96 43.32 -3.30
N ALA A 180 7.80 42.95 -2.80
CA ALA A 180 6.74 43.86 -2.40
C ALA A 180 6.82 44.31 -0.93
N LYS A 181 7.77 43.81 -0.15
CA LYS A 181 7.84 43.97 1.30
C LYS A 181 6.53 43.54 2.00
N VAL A 182 5.84 42.56 1.44
CA VAL A 182 4.63 41.98 1.99
C VAL A 182 5.00 40.72 2.74
N GLY A 183 4.53 40.60 3.99
CA GLY A 183 4.65 39.40 4.78
C GLY A 183 3.29 38.75 4.97
N TYR A 184 3.27 37.40 5.01
CA TYR A 184 2.08 36.64 5.34
C TYR A 184 2.28 35.91 6.66
N ALA A 185 1.26 36.00 7.53
CA ALA A 185 1.17 35.19 8.74
C ALA A 185 -0.25 34.65 8.89
N HIS A 186 -0.34 33.41 9.33
CA HIS A 186 -1.58 32.75 9.70
C HIS A 186 -1.55 32.39 11.18
N PHE A 187 -2.56 32.81 11.92
CA PHE A 187 -2.66 32.54 13.34
C PHE A 187 -4.03 31.96 13.69
N ASN A 188 -4.04 30.81 14.33
CA ASN A 188 -5.24 30.19 14.87
C ASN A 188 -5.43 30.61 16.33
N ALA A 189 -6.35 31.52 16.57
CA ALA A 189 -6.59 32.09 17.92
C ALA A 189 -7.11 31.05 18.93
N LEU A 190 -7.80 30.00 18.47
CA LEU A 190 -8.33 28.94 19.34
C LEU A 190 -7.24 27.98 19.84
N LYS A 191 -6.30 27.66 18.97
CA LYS A 191 -5.17 26.77 19.28
C LYS A 191 -3.96 27.53 19.79
N CYS A 192 -3.96 28.86 19.71
CA CYS A 192 -2.82 29.72 20.01
C CYS A 192 -1.56 29.31 19.24
N ASP A 193 -1.70 28.85 18.00
CA ASP A 193 -0.62 28.47 17.12
C ASP A 193 -0.72 29.16 15.75
N GLY A 194 0.37 29.14 15.01
CA GLY A 194 0.38 29.71 13.67
C GLY A 194 1.76 29.69 13.04
N TYR A 195 1.81 30.12 11.79
CA TYR A 195 3.06 30.24 11.03
C TYR A 195 3.10 31.53 10.24
N ALA A 196 4.32 32.01 9.95
CA ALA A 196 4.55 33.14 9.10
C ALA A 196 5.72 32.87 8.16
N VAL A 197 5.69 33.50 6.98
CA VAL A 197 6.82 33.46 6.04
C VAL A 197 7.95 34.37 6.53
N ASN A 198 9.19 34.09 6.15
CA ASN A 198 10.38 34.83 6.62
C ASN A 198 10.30 36.33 6.32
N SER A 199 9.67 36.73 5.20
CA SER A 199 9.45 38.15 4.89
C SER A 199 8.56 38.86 5.89
N TRP A 200 7.60 38.17 6.52
CA TRP A 200 6.78 38.74 7.58
C TRP A 200 7.61 39.09 8.80
N TYR A 201 8.43 38.15 9.30
CA TYR A 201 9.32 38.39 10.45
C TYR A 201 10.25 39.57 10.20
N ARG A 202 10.85 39.64 9.01
CA ARG A 202 11.70 40.78 8.64
C ARG A 202 10.97 42.10 8.60
N ASN A 203 9.71 42.11 8.09
CA ASN A 203 8.92 43.32 7.99
C ASN A 203 8.47 43.86 9.37
N VAL A 204 8.20 42.95 10.31
CA VAL A 204 7.83 43.34 11.70
C VAL A 204 9.04 43.49 12.65
N GLY A 205 10.26 43.24 12.15
CA GLY A 205 11.48 43.38 12.91
C GLY A 205 11.76 42.23 13.89
N GLU A 206 11.12 41.08 13.67
CA GLU A 206 11.25 39.92 14.52
C GLU A 206 12.24 38.90 13.94
N LYS A 207 12.78 38.03 14.81
CA LYS A 207 13.68 36.96 14.41
C LYS A 207 12.89 35.87 13.67
N GLU A 208 13.40 35.43 12.51
CA GLU A 208 12.79 34.35 11.73
C GLU A 208 12.60 33.08 12.57
N GLY A 209 11.39 32.49 12.50
CA GLY A 209 11.02 31.28 13.24
C GLY A 209 10.61 31.49 14.70
N THR A 210 10.53 32.72 15.20
CA THR A 210 9.95 32.98 16.52
C THR A 210 8.48 32.57 16.56
N PRO A 211 8.03 31.78 17.53
CA PRO A 211 6.63 31.33 17.61
C PRO A 211 5.66 32.53 17.64
N LEU A 212 4.65 32.50 16.75
CA LEU A 212 3.71 33.64 16.64
C LEU A 212 2.94 33.95 17.91
N ASN A 213 2.67 32.95 18.74
CA ASN A 213 2.03 33.14 20.05
C ASN A 213 2.90 33.98 21.03
N GLU A 214 4.21 33.96 20.86
CA GLU A 214 5.11 34.80 21.64
C GLU A 214 5.09 36.25 21.13
N ILE A 215 5.16 36.45 19.83
CA ILE A 215 5.15 37.75 19.15
C ILE A 215 3.81 38.46 19.41
N ILE A 216 2.68 37.78 19.22
CA ILE A 216 1.35 38.39 19.39
C ILE A 216 1.07 38.79 20.82
N LYS A 217 1.63 38.08 21.81
CA LYS A 217 1.52 38.47 23.23
C LYS A 217 2.29 39.75 23.56
N VAL A 218 3.37 40.03 22.86
CA VAL A 218 4.23 41.21 23.08
C VAL A 218 3.68 42.42 22.34
N HIS A 219 2.98 42.26 21.22
CA HIS A 219 2.37 43.34 20.47
C HIS A 219 1.03 43.78 21.10
N SER A 220 1.09 44.23 22.35
CA SER A 220 0.02 45.03 22.99
C SER A 220 -0.16 46.43 22.32
N HIS A 221 0.42 46.63 21.15
CA HIS A 221 0.43 47.85 20.36
C HIS A 221 -0.39 47.79 19.08
N PHE A 222 -1.24 46.78 18.91
CA PHE A 222 -2.31 46.88 17.93
C PHE A 222 -3.27 47.96 18.47
N HIS A 223 -3.41 49.01 17.67
CA HIS A 223 -4.19 50.19 17.97
C HIS A 223 -5.58 49.79 18.49
N PRO A 224 -6.07 50.42 19.58
CA PRO A 224 -7.33 50.02 20.19
C PRO A 224 -8.59 50.51 19.42
N ASP A 225 -8.48 50.87 18.15
CA ASP A 225 -9.60 51.30 17.29
C ASP A 225 -9.96 50.24 16.27
#